data_a88eb4af9aeca2d94bdf86d6c627783f
#
_entry.id   a88eb4af9aeca2d94bdf86d6c627783f
#
_cell.length_a   1.000
_cell.length_b   1.000
_cell.length_c   1.000
_cell.angle_alpha   90.00
_cell.angle_beta   90.00
_cell.angle_gamma   90.00
#
_symmetry.space_group_name_H-M   'P 1'
#
loop_
_entity.id
_entity.type
_entity.pdbx_description
1 polymer ?
#
loop_
_entity_poly.entity_id
_entity_poly.type
_entity_poly.pdbx_seq_one_letter_code
_entity_poly.pdbx_strand_id
1 'polypeptide(L)'
;MAYFPFMIQLEDKTCLLVGGGNVAARKAEMMLEFGAQVHLVAKQVCDKIWKIENKNLTIEERSYQPEDLEGADIVIMATNDSKLNSEVADICKERRILVNVVDVKKDCGFYFPAIVRQKDVVVAVSTGGNSPGLAAKIKKEIGKNLRKDYGQIADELGKAREEVMLTEPVEAKRKEILLDMLEEKLENNVIKLGTRGSELARIQTDMVLRALQEKYPMYRYETVILTTKGDRQTDRPITAFGGKAVFVEEIEQALTDGTIDIAVHSAKDMPNPCGDGLTIAGTLPRACVQDVLIYPKGKEITKETAFTVGTGSLRRRCQIR
;
A
#
# COMPACT_ATOMS: atom_id res chain seq x y z
N MET A 1 19.65 -20.95 -17.09
CA MET A 1 18.48 -21.80 -16.77
C MET A 1 17.27 -20.91 -16.63
N ALA A 2 16.16 -21.30 -17.24
CA ALA A 2 14.87 -20.61 -17.08
C ALA A 2 14.08 -21.29 -15.96
N TYR A 3 13.48 -20.48 -15.06
CA TYR A 3 12.61 -20.96 -13.99
C TYR A 3 11.19 -20.53 -14.31
N PHE A 4 10.25 -21.48 -14.20
CA PHE A 4 8.84 -21.18 -14.36
C PHE A 4 8.21 -20.95 -12.98
N PRO A 5 7.51 -19.82 -12.75
CA PRO A 5 6.81 -19.58 -11.50
C PRO A 5 5.51 -20.37 -11.46
N PHE A 6 5.32 -21.14 -10.40
CA PHE A 6 4.05 -21.78 -10.08
C PHE A 6 3.79 -21.73 -8.58
N MET A 7 2.53 -21.80 -8.19
CA MET A 7 2.12 -21.81 -6.79
C MET A 7 1.90 -23.25 -6.36
N ILE A 8 2.43 -23.59 -5.16
CA ILE A 8 2.25 -24.90 -4.55
C ILE A 8 1.42 -24.70 -3.28
N GLN A 9 0.41 -25.52 -3.10
CA GLN A 9 -0.29 -25.62 -1.82
C GLN A 9 0.63 -26.31 -0.81
N LEU A 10 0.89 -25.62 0.31
CA LEU A 10 1.75 -26.14 1.37
C LEU A 10 0.97 -26.72 2.56
N GLU A 11 -0.32 -26.49 2.60
CA GLU A 11 -1.20 -27.12 3.58
C GLU A 11 -1.06 -28.64 3.49
N ASP A 12 -0.88 -29.29 4.62
CA ASP A 12 -0.60 -30.74 4.74
C ASP A 12 0.72 -31.23 4.11
N LYS A 13 1.60 -30.34 3.67
CA LYS A 13 2.94 -30.70 3.19
C LYS A 13 3.97 -30.73 4.32
N THR A 14 4.76 -31.81 4.37
CA THR A 14 5.85 -31.93 5.33
C THR A 14 7.11 -31.29 4.80
N CYS A 15 7.61 -30.29 5.54
CA CYS A 15 8.86 -29.61 5.26
C CYS A 15 9.92 -30.03 6.29
N LEU A 16 10.93 -30.78 5.88
CA LEU A 16 12.12 -31.03 6.70
C LEU A 16 13.05 -29.80 6.57
N LEU A 17 13.40 -29.22 7.70
CA LEU A 17 14.35 -28.10 7.80
C LEU A 17 15.57 -28.53 8.63
N VAL A 18 16.71 -28.69 7.98
CA VAL A 18 17.97 -29.09 8.64
C VAL A 18 18.81 -27.84 8.88
N GLY A 19 19.00 -27.50 10.15
CA GLY A 19 19.73 -26.31 10.61
C GLY A 19 18.95 -25.49 11.61
N GLY A 20 19.64 -24.85 12.57
CA GLY A 20 19.04 -24.18 13.73
C GLY A 20 19.39 -22.69 13.86
N GLY A 21 19.96 -22.06 12.82
CA GLY A 21 20.40 -20.66 12.85
C GLY A 21 19.31 -19.67 12.44
N ASN A 22 19.70 -18.38 12.34
CA ASN A 22 18.78 -17.30 11.95
C ASN A 22 18.16 -17.47 10.54
N VAL A 23 18.85 -18.14 9.64
CA VAL A 23 18.32 -18.41 8.29
C VAL A 23 17.23 -19.47 8.38
N ALA A 24 17.47 -20.54 9.14
CA ALA A 24 16.50 -21.59 9.41
C ALA A 24 15.23 -21.01 10.08
N ALA A 25 15.37 -20.11 11.06
CA ALA A 25 14.24 -19.45 11.71
C ALA A 25 13.33 -18.76 10.68
N ARG A 26 13.89 -17.92 9.80
CA ARG A 26 13.13 -17.22 8.75
C ARG A 26 12.47 -18.18 7.75
N LYS A 27 13.11 -19.33 7.47
CA LYS A 27 12.52 -20.34 6.58
C LYS A 27 11.37 -21.08 7.26
N ALA A 28 11.54 -21.43 8.54
CA ALA A 28 10.48 -22.03 9.34
C ALA A 28 9.25 -21.12 9.40
N GLU A 29 9.41 -19.84 9.78
CA GLU A 29 8.33 -18.86 9.82
C GLU A 29 7.58 -18.78 8.49
N MET A 30 8.33 -18.69 7.37
CA MET A 30 7.73 -18.62 6.03
C MET A 30 6.93 -19.87 5.70
N MET A 31 7.46 -21.07 5.94
CA MET A 31 6.75 -22.32 5.64
C MET A 31 5.49 -22.48 6.49
N LEU A 32 5.58 -22.13 7.77
CA LEU A 32 4.45 -22.14 8.71
C LEU A 32 3.37 -21.13 8.34
N GLU A 33 3.75 -19.93 7.85
CA GLU A 33 2.81 -18.91 7.38
C GLU A 33 1.94 -19.41 6.22
N PHE A 34 2.47 -20.31 5.39
CA PHE A 34 1.74 -20.94 4.28
C PHE A 34 1.15 -22.33 4.64
N GLY A 35 1.10 -22.68 5.92
CA GLY A 35 0.39 -23.86 6.41
C GLY A 35 1.15 -25.18 6.36
N ALA A 36 2.44 -25.18 6.00
CA ALA A 36 3.25 -26.39 6.01
C ALA A 36 3.43 -26.95 7.42
N GLN A 37 3.62 -28.27 7.51
CA GLN A 37 4.12 -28.96 8.70
C GLN A 37 5.65 -28.92 8.68
N VAL A 38 6.27 -28.23 9.63
CA VAL A 38 7.72 -28.05 9.67
C VAL A 38 8.33 -28.97 10.72
N HIS A 39 9.19 -29.88 10.26
CA HIS A 39 10.04 -30.70 11.12
C HIS A 39 11.48 -30.15 11.07
N LEU A 40 11.91 -29.50 12.13
CA LEU A 40 13.22 -28.87 12.23
C LEU A 40 14.18 -29.76 13.01
N VAL A 41 15.31 -30.10 12.38
CA VAL A 41 16.39 -30.92 12.98
C VAL A 41 17.69 -30.14 12.98
N ALA A 42 18.30 -29.92 14.13
CA ALA A 42 19.56 -29.21 14.27
C ALA A 42 20.35 -29.62 15.51
N LYS A 43 21.69 -29.63 15.44
CA LYS A 43 22.57 -29.86 16.62
C LYS A 43 22.43 -28.75 17.68
N GLN A 44 22.08 -27.55 17.27
CA GLN A 44 21.85 -26.38 18.12
C GLN A 44 20.75 -25.54 17.51
N VAL A 45 19.83 -25.07 18.32
CA VAL A 45 18.67 -24.30 17.91
C VAL A 45 18.72 -22.90 18.54
N CYS A 46 18.63 -21.87 17.75
CA CYS A 46 18.67 -20.51 18.25
C CYS A 46 17.35 -20.10 18.93
N ASP A 47 17.42 -19.12 19.86
CA ASP A 47 16.28 -18.63 20.64
C ASP A 47 15.10 -18.15 19.79
N LYS A 48 15.35 -17.72 18.55
CA LYS A 48 14.28 -17.27 17.66
C LYS A 48 13.37 -18.40 17.23
N ILE A 49 13.93 -19.59 17.00
CA ILE A 49 13.15 -20.78 16.63
C ILE A 49 12.31 -21.24 17.82
N TRP A 50 12.89 -21.27 19.02
CA TRP A 50 12.17 -21.62 20.24
C TRP A 50 11.01 -20.70 20.59
N LYS A 51 11.04 -19.46 20.09
CA LYS A 51 9.96 -18.47 20.27
C LYS A 51 8.84 -18.57 19.24
N ILE A 52 8.95 -19.47 18.26
CA ILE A 52 7.89 -19.68 17.26
C ILE A 52 6.79 -20.54 17.90
N GLU A 53 5.67 -19.91 18.22
CA GLU A 53 4.48 -20.60 18.73
C GLU A 53 3.59 -21.04 17.56
N ASN A 54 3.77 -22.27 17.08
CA ASN A 54 2.95 -22.83 16.01
C ASN A 54 2.80 -24.34 16.19
N LYS A 55 1.58 -24.84 16.15
CA LYS A 55 1.26 -26.28 16.32
C LYS A 55 1.84 -27.15 15.21
N ASN A 56 2.15 -26.59 14.05
CA ASN A 56 2.72 -27.30 12.91
C ASN A 56 4.26 -27.31 12.92
N LEU A 57 4.90 -26.84 13.99
CA LEU A 57 6.34 -26.86 14.16
C LEU A 57 6.76 -27.97 15.16
N THR A 58 7.57 -28.89 14.71
CA THR A 58 8.25 -29.87 15.56
C THR A 58 9.76 -29.59 15.52
N ILE A 59 10.40 -29.55 16.70
CA ILE A 59 11.84 -29.24 16.83
C ILE A 59 12.54 -30.41 17.51
N GLU A 60 13.60 -30.89 16.87
CA GLU A 60 14.49 -31.91 17.42
C GLU A 60 15.93 -31.40 17.46
N GLU A 61 16.46 -31.23 18.68
CA GLU A 61 17.84 -30.80 18.89
C GLU A 61 18.80 -31.97 18.86
N ARG A 62 19.13 -32.42 17.66
CA ARG A 62 20.06 -33.52 17.36
C ARG A 62 20.71 -33.36 15.98
N SER A 63 21.63 -34.27 15.67
CA SER A 63 22.16 -34.39 14.31
C SER A 63 21.09 -34.94 13.36
N TYR A 64 21.13 -34.47 12.12
CA TYR A 64 20.37 -35.04 11.01
C TYR A 64 20.71 -36.52 10.82
N GLN A 65 19.69 -37.31 10.46
CA GLN A 65 19.79 -38.73 10.09
C GLN A 65 19.09 -38.94 8.73
N PRO A 66 19.54 -39.93 7.91
CA PRO A 66 18.92 -40.20 6.61
C PRO A 66 17.42 -40.51 6.66
N GLU A 67 16.96 -41.05 7.78
CA GLU A 67 15.58 -41.41 8.07
C GLU A 67 14.68 -40.17 8.17
N ASP A 68 15.25 -38.97 8.45
CA ASP A 68 14.50 -37.71 8.53
C ASP A 68 13.91 -37.29 7.16
N LEU A 69 14.41 -37.87 6.06
CA LEU A 69 13.85 -37.66 4.72
C LEU A 69 12.56 -38.45 4.47
N GLU A 70 12.21 -39.39 5.35
CA GLU A 70 11.01 -40.20 5.15
C GLU A 70 9.74 -39.35 5.31
N GLY A 71 8.90 -39.34 4.29
CA GLY A 71 7.66 -38.55 4.26
C GLY A 71 7.85 -37.06 4.02
N ALA A 72 9.07 -36.56 3.77
CA ALA A 72 9.29 -35.18 3.47
C ALA A 72 8.90 -34.83 2.00
N ASP A 73 8.01 -33.87 1.81
CA ASP A 73 7.68 -33.31 0.49
C ASP A 73 8.71 -32.26 0.06
N ILE A 74 9.21 -31.50 1.02
CA ILE A 74 10.14 -30.37 0.81
C ILE A 74 11.27 -30.46 1.82
N VAL A 75 12.49 -30.23 1.37
CA VAL A 75 13.69 -30.22 2.23
C VAL A 75 14.41 -28.88 2.11
N ILE A 76 14.76 -28.29 3.23
CA ILE A 76 15.54 -27.06 3.31
C ILE A 76 16.82 -27.33 4.10
N MET A 77 17.96 -27.22 3.42
CA MET A 77 19.27 -27.36 4.04
C MET A 77 19.83 -25.98 4.40
N ALA A 78 19.91 -25.71 5.69
CA ALA A 78 20.38 -24.42 6.24
C ALA A 78 21.50 -24.63 7.27
N THR A 79 22.40 -25.61 7.01
CA THR A 79 23.54 -25.90 7.88
C THR A 79 24.81 -25.24 7.34
N ASN A 80 25.85 -25.14 8.21
CA ASN A 80 27.19 -24.70 7.80
C ASN A 80 28.04 -25.84 7.18
N ASP A 81 27.53 -27.06 7.20
CA ASP A 81 28.21 -28.23 6.64
C ASP A 81 27.84 -28.37 5.15
N SER A 82 28.69 -27.82 4.30
CA SER A 82 28.48 -27.82 2.84
C SER A 82 28.48 -29.23 2.24
N LYS A 83 29.22 -30.17 2.83
CA LYS A 83 29.27 -31.56 2.38
C LYS A 83 27.95 -32.26 2.64
N LEU A 84 27.46 -32.20 3.89
CA LEU A 84 26.15 -32.71 4.26
C LEU A 84 25.03 -32.08 3.37
N ASN A 85 25.07 -30.76 3.19
CA ASN A 85 24.06 -30.08 2.39
C ASN A 85 24.01 -30.60 0.93
N SER A 86 25.16 -30.84 0.29
CA SER A 86 25.22 -31.35 -1.07
C SER A 86 24.83 -32.85 -1.13
N GLU A 87 25.27 -33.69 -0.19
CA GLU A 87 24.89 -35.11 -0.11
C GLU A 87 23.36 -35.27 0.02
N VAL A 88 22.74 -34.50 0.92
CA VAL A 88 21.27 -34.53 1.11
C VAL A 88 20.56 -34.03 -0.12
N ALA A 89 21.06 -32.95 -0.78
CA ALA A 89 20.48 -32.43 -1.99
C ALA A 89 20.48 -33.45 -3.13
N ASP A 90 21.55 -34.23 -3.28
CA ASP A 90 21.63 -35.27 -4.32
C ASP A 90 20.65 -36.43 -4.04
N ILE A 91 20.52 -36.87 -2.78
CA ILE A 91 19.49 -37.83 -2.39
C ILE A 91 18.09 -37.32 -2.68
N CYS A 92 17.80 -36.05 -2.35
CA CYS A 92 16.50 -35.42 -2.64
C CYS A 92 16.19 -35.41 -4.15
N LYS A 93 17.18 -35.07 -5.00
CA LYS A 93 17.03 -35.09 -6.46
C LYS A 93 16.69 -36.49 -6.97
N GLU A 94 17.40 -37.54 -6.48
CA GLU A 94 17.14 -38.94 -6.83
C GLU A 94 15.72 -39.37 -6.42
N ARG A 95 15.29 -38.98 -5.22
CA ARG A 95 13.95 -39.28 -4.68
C ARG A 95 12.85 -38.34 -5.21
N ARG A 96 13.17 -37.35 -6.03
CA ARG A 96 12.25 -36.31 -6.54
C ARG A 96 11.59 -35.47 -5.46
N ILE A 97 12.29 -35.26 -4.35
CA ILE A 97 11.89 -34.37 -3.27
C ILE A 97 12.34 -32.95 -3.62
N LEU A 98 11.47 -31.95 -3.41
CA LEU A 98 11.84 -30.55 -3.62
C LEU A 98 12.89 -30.12 -2.61
N VAL A 99 14.06 -29.69 -3.05
CA VAL A 99 15.16 -29.30 -2.16
C VAL A 99 15.62 -27.87 -2.41
N ASN A 100 15.86 -27.14 -1.32
CA ASN A 100 16.52 -25.83 -1.33
C ASN A 100 17.74 -25.86 -0.40
N VAL A 101 18.89 -25.59 -0.96
CA VAL A 101 20.14 -25.45 -0.20
C VAL A 101 20.46 -23.96 -0.09
N VAL A 102 20.54 -23.45 1.14
CA VAL A 102 20.79 -22.03 1.39
C VAL A 102 22.16 -21.66 0.81
N ASP A 103 22.19 -20.54 0.04
CA ASP A 103 23.35 -19.95 -0.61
C ASP A 103 24.06 -20.85 -1.67
N VAL A 104 23.52 -22.02 -2.03
CA VAL A 104 24.12 -22.94 -3.02
C VAL A 104 23.18 -23.18 -4.19
N LYS A 105 23.25 -22.30 -5.19
CA LYS A 105 22.35 -22.33 -6.37
C LYS A 105 22.31 -23.66 -7.12
N LYS A 106 23.44 -24.31 -7.33
CA LYS A 106 23.53 -25.56 -8.10
C LYS A 106 22.78 -26.75 -7.49
N ASP A 107 22.60 -26.72 -6.17
CA ASP A 107 22.01 -27.81 -5.41
C ASP A 107 20.51 -27.58 -5.13
N CYS A 108 19.95 -26.46 -5.62
CA CYS A 108 18.54 -26.14 -5.43
C CYS A 108 17.66 -26.67 -6.57
N GLY A 109 16.57 -27.35 -6.20
CA GLY A 109 15.46 -27.70 -7.09
C GLY A 109 14.45 -26.56 -7.24
N PHE A 110 14.36 -25.65 -6.26
CA PHE A 110 13.50 -24.47 -6.27
C PHE A 110 14.12 -23.30 -5.52
N TYR A 111 13.56 -22.09 -5.73
CA TYR A 111 13.96 -20.89 -5.01
C TYR A 111 12.81 -20.25 -4.26
N PHE A 112 13.13 -19.65 -3.12
CA PHE A 112 12.22 -18.78 -2.40
C PHE A 112 12.22 -17.40 -3.04
N PRO A 113 11.10 -16.93 -3.60
CA PRO A 113 10.97 -15.55 -4.06
C PRO A 113 10.88 -14.58 -2.88
N ALA A 114 11.06 -13.29 -3.15
CA ALA A 114 10.63 -12.25 -2.23
C ALA A 114 9.12 -12.06 -2.38
N ILE A 115 8.34 -12.16 -1.30
CA ILE A 115 6.87 -12.24 -1.34
C ILE A 115 6.25 -10.99 -0.72
N VAL A 116 5.25 -10.39 -1.40
CA VAL A 116 4.24 -9.49 -0.83
C VAL A 116 2.95 -10.29 -0.74
N ARG A 117 2.35 -10.34 0.44
CA ARG A 117 1.10 -11.09 0.67
C ARG A 117 0.04 -10.21 1.31
N GLN A 118 -1.18 -10.35 0.81
CA GLN A 118 -2.41 -9.80 1.40
C GLN A 118 -3.48 -10.88 1.31
N LYS A 119 -3.66 -11.66 2.37
CA LYS A 119 -4.50 -12.86 2.38
C LYS A 119 -4.11 -13.80 1.21
N ASP A 120 -5.02 -14.05 0.25
CA ASP A 120 -4.80 -14.91 -0.91
C ASP A 120 -4.11 -14.20 -2.09
N VAL A 121 -4.02 -12.87 -2.04
CA VAL A 121 -3.26 -12.12 -3.06
C VAL A 121 -1.77 -12.23 -2.74
N VAL A 122 -1.02 -12.89 -3.61
CA VAL A 122 0.41 -13.11 -3.47
C VAL A 122 1.15 -12.56 -4.69
N VAL A 123 2.14 -11.70 -4.45
CA VAL A 123 3.08 -11.23 -5.48
C VAL A 123 4.46 -11.78 -5.16
N ALA A 124 4.98 -12.65 -6.04
CA ALA A 124 6.28 -13.28 -5.89
C ALA A 124 7.31 -12.63 -6.83
N VAL A 125 8.43 -12.17 -6.29
CA VAL A 125 9.51 -11.51 -7.03
C VAL A 125 10.75 -12.39 -6.98
N SER A 126 11.22 -12.82 -8.15
CA SER A 126 12.45 -13.61 -8.29
C SER A 126 13.40 -12.99 -9.31
N THR A 127 14.68 -13.06 -9.04
CA THR A 127 15.77 -12.71 -9.98
C THR A 127 16.52 -13.96 -10.45
N GLY A 128 15.89 -15.15 -10.33
CA GLY A 128 16.52 -16.42 -10.66
C GLY A 128 17.76 -16.74 -9.80
N GLY A 129 17.82 -16.21 -8.58
CA GLY A 129 18.97 -16.35 -7.68
C GLY A 129 20.15 -15.43 -7.99
N ASN A 130 20.03 -14.51 -8.98
CA ASN A 130 21.15 -13.64 -9.37
C ASN A 130 21.33 -12.45 -8.41
N SER A 131 20.25 -11.90 -7.85
CA SER A 131 20.33 -10.74 -6.96
C SER A 131 19.19 -10.72 -5.94
N PRO A 132 19.37 -11.34 -4.77
CA PRO A 132 18.39 -11.27 -3.68
C PRO A 132 18.09 -9.84 -3.23
N GLY A 133 19.11 -8.96 -3.25
CA GLY A 133 18.94 -7.54 -2.89
C GLY A 133 18.02 -6.79 -3.86
N LEU A 134 18.12 -7.05 -5.18
CA LEU A 134 17.23 -6.48 -6.18
C LEU A 134 15.79 -6.98 -5.99
N ALA A 135 15.60 -8.28 -5.77
CA ALA A 135 14.29 -8.86 -5.48
C ALA A 135 13.65 -8.22 -4.25
N ALA A 136 14.41 -8.01 -3.18
CA ALA A 136 13.95 -7.35 -1.96
C ALA A 136 13.56 -5.87 -2.20
N LYS A 137 14.33 -5.15 -3.04
CA LYS A 137 14.00 -3.76 -3.41
C LYS A 137 12.69 -3.69 -4.20
N ILE A 138 12.55 -4.52 -5.23
CA ILE A 138 11.33 -4.59 -6.05
C ILE A 138 10.12 -4.98 -5.17
N LYS A 139 10.27 -5.99 -4.28
CA LYS A 139 9.23 -6.33 -3.28
C LYS A 139 8.77 -5.10 -2.50
N LYS A 140 9.73 -4.30 -2.00
CA LYS A 140 9.42 -3.10 -1.20
C LYS A 140 8.68 -2.03 -2.02
N GLU A 141 9.06 -1.85 -3.28
CA GLU A 141 8.39 -0.92 -4.21
C GLU A 141 6.96 -1.37 -4.52
N ILE A 142 6.78 -2.65 -4.84
CA ILE A 142 5.44 -3.23 -5.06
C ILE A 142 4.60 -3.11 -3.79
N GLY A 143 5.12 -3.49 -2.62
CA GLY A 143 4.36 -3.46 -1.37
C GLY A 143 3.94 -2.06 -0.92
N LYS A 144 4.66 -0.99 -1.35
CA LYS A 144 4.27 0.39 -1.11
C LYS A 144 3.10 0.83 -2.00
N ASN A 145 3.06 0.34 -3.24
CA ASN A 145 2.10 0.77 -4.26
C ASN A 145 0.90 -0.18 -4.39
N LEU A 146 0.96 -1.35 -3.79
CA LEU A 146 -0.13 -2.31 -3.79
C LEU A 146 -1.24 -1.81 -2.86
N ARG A 147 -2.46 -1.70 -3.37
CA ARG A 147 -3.64 -1.34 -2.55
C ARG A 147 -3.75 -2.33 -1.39
N LYS A 148 -4.04 -1.81 -0.20
CA LYS A 148 -4.08 -2.63 1.03
C LYS A 148 -5.32 -3.52 1.14
N ASP A 149 -6.32 -3.26 0.35
CA ASP A 149 -7.61 -3.94 0.34
C ASP A 149 -7.75 -5.04 -0.74
N TYR A 150 -6.75 -5.25 -1.59
CA TYR A 150 -6.82 -6.29 -2.61
C TYR A 150 -7.10 -7.69 -2.04
N GLY A 151 -6.54 -8.01 -0.88
CA GLY A 151 -6.84 -9.28 -0.22
C GLY A 151 -8.31 -9.41 0.22
N GLN A 152 -8.93 -8.31 0.66
CA GLN A 152 -10.35 -8.30 1.00
C GLN A 152 -11.22 -8.38 -0.26
N ILE A 153 -10.89 -7.62 -1.29
CA ILE A 153 -11.59 -7.67 -2.59
C ILE A 153 -11.54 -9.08 -3.18
N ALA A 154 -10.38 -9.75 -3.12
CA ALA A 154 -10.23 -11.11 -3.60
C ALA A 154 -11.13 -12.10 -2.85
N ASP A 155 -11.22 -12.01 -1.51
CA ASP A 155 -12.12 -12.84 -0.70
C ASP A 155 -13.60 -12.62 -1.06
N GLU A 156 -14.00 -11.35 -1.22
CA GLU A 156 -15.38 -10.98 -1.55
C GLU A 156 -15.76 -11.48 -2.96
N LEU A 157 -14.88 -11.29 -3.93
CA LEU A 157 -15.07 -11.79 -5.30
C LEU A 157 -15.03 -13.32 -5.37
N GLY A 158 -14.22 -13.97 -4.53
CA GLY A 158 -14.20 -15.43 -4.42
C GLY A 158 -15.56 -15.99 -4.01
N LYS A 159 -16.18 -15.42 -2.96
CA LYS A 159 -17.53 -15.81 -2.51
C LYS A 159 -18.59 -15.52 -3.57
N ALA A 160 -18.56 -14.34 -4.18
CA ALA A 160 -19.46 -13.98 -5.27
C ALA A 160 -19.33 -14.92 -6.47
N ARG A 161 -18.11 -15.35 -6.79
CA ARG A 161 -17.85 -16.32 -7.86
C ARG A 161 -18.53 -17.67 -7.59
N GLU A 162 -18.46 -18.19 -6.36
CA GLU A 162 -19.13 -19.43 -5.98
C GLU A 162 -20.63 -19.32 -6.18
N GLU A 163 -21.25 -18.20 -5.77
CA GLU A 163 -22.68 -17.94 -5.93
C GLU A 163 -23.08 -17.82 -7.42
N VAL A 164 -22.32 -17.04 -8.20
CA VAL A 164 -22.55 -16.88 -9.65
C VAL A 164 -22.41 -18.21 -10.40
N MET A 165 -21.45 -19.06 -10.00
CA MET A 165 -21.29 -20.40 -10.60
C MET A 165 -22.48 -21.30 -10.35
N LEU A 166 -23.20 -21.14 -9.24
CA LEU A 166 -24.40 -21.92 -8.91
C LEU A 166 -25.67 -21.39 -9.59
N THR A 167 -25.76 -20.07 -9.79
CA THR A 167 -27.00 -19.40 -10.24
C THR A 167 -27.05 -19.10 -11.73
N GLU A 168 -25.92 -18.82 -12.38
CA GLU A 168 -25.88 -18.49 -13.82
C GLU A 168 -25.25 -19.63 -14.63
N PRO A 169 -26.01 -20.30 -15.51
CA PRO A 169 -25.51 -21.43 -16.30
C PRO A 169 -24.61 -21.01 -17.48
N VAL A 170 -24.76 -19.76 -17.98
CA VAL A 170 -24.06 -19.29 -19.19
C VAL A 170 -22.70 -18.70 -18.82
N GLU A 171 -21.62 -19.30 -19.33
CA GLU A 171 -20.24 -18.89 -19.03
C GLU A 171 -19.96 -17.43 -19.39
N ALA A 172 -20.43 -16.96 -20.56
CA ALA A 172 -20.22 -15.57 -20.97
C ALA A 172 -20.85 -14.56 -19.99
N LYS A 173 -22.07 -14.86 -19.51
CA LYS A 173 -22.74 -14.02 -18.51
C LYS A 173 -22.05 -14.07 -17.15
N ARG A 174 -21.58 -15.24 -16.71
CA ARG A 174 -20.79 -15.33 -15.47
C ARG A 174 -19.57 -14.42 -15.52
N LYS A 175 -18.86 -14.41 -16.65
CA LYS A 175 -17.70 -13.55 -16.85
C LYS A 175 -18.07 -12.06 -16.79
N GLU A 176 -19.17 -11.66 -17.43
CA GLU A 176 -19.69 -10.30 -17.42
C GLU A 176 -20.03 -9.86 -15.99
N ILE A 177 -20.85 -10.62 -15.28
CA ILE A 177 -21.23 -10.33 -13.88
C ILE A 177 -19.99 -10.15 -12.98
N LEU A 178 -19.02 -11.06 -13.08
CA LEU A 178 -17.82 -11.01 -12.25
C LEU A 178 -16.90 -9.84 -12.60
N LEU A 179 -16.87 -9.41 -13.86
CA LEU A 179 -16.12 -8.21 -14.26
C LEU A 179 -16.80 -6.94 -13.75
N ASP A 180 -18.12 -6.83 -13.88
CA ASP A 180 -18.87 -5.69 -13.36
C ASP A 180 -18.69 -5.55 -11.83
N MET A 181 -18.78 -6.67 -11.10
CA MET A 181 -18.51 -6.70 -9.65
C MET A 181 -17.08 -6.26 -9.31
N LEU A 182 -16.09 -6.69 -10.11
CA LEU A 182 -14.69 -6.26 -9.92
C LEU A 182 -14.54 -4.75 -10.16
N GLU A 183 -15.11 -4.22 -11.25
CA GLU A 183 -15.07 -2.80 -11.58
C GLU A 183 -15.72 -1.96 -10.49
N GLU A 184 -16.91 -2.34 -10.03
CA GLU A 184 -17.59 -1.70 -8.90
C GLU A 184 -16.69 -1.64 -7.64
N LYS A 185 -16.05 -2.77 -7.27
CA LYS A 185 -15.14 -2.83 -6.11
C LYS A 185 -13.89 -1.97 -6.30
N LEU A 186 -13.42 -1.82 -7.52
CA LEU A 186 -12.25 -0.98 -7.82
C LEU A 186 -12.60 0.51 -7.87
N GLU A 187 -13.78 0.87 -8.37
CA GLU A 187 -14.26 2.25 -8.47
C GLU A 187 -14.66 2.82 -7.10
N ASN A 188 -15.28 2.04 -6.23
CA ASN A 188 -15.69 2.45 -4.87
C ASN A 188 -14.55 2.93 -3.96
N ASN A 189 -13.30 2.86 -4.43
CA ASN A 189 -12.13 3.37 -3.72
C ASN A 189 -11.53 4.65 -4.34
N VAL A 190 -12.24 5.29 -5.26
CA VAL A 190 -11.85 6.61 -5.78
C VAL A 190 -12.47 7.69 -4.91
N ILE A 191 -11.62 8.50 -4.29
CA ILE A 191 -12.03 9.69 -3.54
C ILE A 191 -11.87 10.91 -4.44
N LYS A 192 -12.97 11.57 -4.74
CA LYS A 192 -13.01 12.76 -5.60
C LYS A 192 -12.90 14.02 -4.74
N LEU A 193 -11.80 14.77 -4.93
CA LEU A 193 -11.57 16.03 -4.26
C LEU A 193 -12.03 17.18 -5.16
N GLY A 194 -13.06 17.90 -4.75
CA GLY A 194 -13.54 19.08 -5.43
C GLY A 194 -12.74 20.33 -5.06
N THR A 195 -12.39 21.13 -6.04
CA THR A 195 -11.67 22.40 -5.87
C THR A 195 -12.03 23.41 -6.93
N ARG A 196 -11.75 24.69 -6.64
CA ARG A 196 -11.88 25.78 -7.63
C ARG A 196 -10.72 25.74 -8.62
N GLY A 197 -10.95 26.35 -9.80
CA GLY A 197 -9.95 26.45 -10.88
C GLY A 197 -8.77 27.38 -10.60
N SER A 198 -8.81 28.21 -9.55
CA SER A 198 -7.73 29.16 -9.24
C SER A 198 -6.43 28.45 -8.86
N GLU A 199 -5.29 29.03 -9.21
CA GLU A 199 -3.96 28.47 -8.92
C GLU A 199 -3.76 28.17 -7.42
N LEU A 200 -4.16 29.10 -6.54
CA LEU A 200 -4.07 28.91 -5.11
C LEU A 200 -4.92 27.73 -4.63
N ALA A 201 -6.16 27.60 -5.10
CA ALA A 201 -7.04 26.50 -4.71
C ALA A 201 -6.46 25.14 -5.15
N ARG A 202 -5.89 25.05 -6.33
CA ARG A 202 -5.23 23.86 -6.85
C ARG A 202 -4.01 23.46 -5.99
N ILE A 203 -3.15 24.44 -5.64
CA ILE A 203 -2.01 24.21 -4.75
C ILE A 203 -2.48 23.68 -3.39
N GLN A 204 -3.53 24.27 -2.81
CA GLN A 204 -4.09 23.81 -1.53
C GLN A 204 -4.67 22.39 -1.64
N THR A 205 -5.33 22.08 -2.74
CA THR A 205 -5.84 20.73 -3.01
C THR A 205 -4.72 19.71 -3.15
N ASP A 206 -3.63 20.04 -3.84
CA ASP A 206 -2.46 19.17 -3.95
C ASP A 206 -1.80 18.91 -2.58
N MET A 207 -1.81 19.87 -1.67
CA MET A 207 -1.32 19.66 -0.30
C MET A 207 -2.21 18.68 0.47
N VAL A 208 -3.53 18.81 0.37
CA VAL A 208 -4.49 17.88 1.00
C VAL A 208 -4.35 16.49 0.39
N LEU A 209 -4.26 16.39 -0.93
CA LEU A 209 -4.10 15.15 -1.68
C LEU A 209 -2.86 14.38 -1.23
N ARG A 210 -1.70 15.06 -1.12
CA ARG A 210 -0.46 14.43 -0.62
C ARG A 210 -0.62 13.90 0.80
N ALA A 211 -1.24 14.67 1.70
CA ALA A 211 -1.48 14.24 3.07
C ALA A 211 -2.42 13.03 3.15
N LEU A 212 -3.45 12.98 2.30
CA LEU A 212 -4.36 11.85 2.21
C LEU A 212 -3.67 10.62 1.61
N GLN A 213 -2.89 10.78 0.54
CA GLN A 213 -2.13 9.68 -0.07
C GLN A 213 -1.10 9.06 0.91
N GLU A 214 -0.45 9.89 1.71
CA GLU A 214 0.49 9.42 2.72
C GLU A 214 -0.22 8.62 3.83
N LYS A 215 -1.34 9.13 4.32
CA LYS A 215 -2.07 8.53 5.43
C LYS A 215 -2.98 7.36 5.02
N TYR A 216 -3.57 7.45 3.84
CA TYR A 216 -4.55 6.49 3.32
C TYR A 216 -4.20 6.05 1.89
N PRO A 217 -3.07 5.36 1.68
CA PRO A 217 -2.56 4.98 0.35
C PRO A 217 -3.40 3.92 -0.37
N MET A 218 -4.44 3.37 0.29
CA MET A 218 -5.36 2.39 -0.30
C MET A 218 -6.39 3.02 -1.24
N TYR A 219 -6.65 4.34 -1.12
CA TYR A 219 -7.59 5.03 -2.00
C TYR A 219 -6.90 5.62 -3.23
N ARG A 220 -7.61 5.64 -4.34
CA ARG A 220 -7.29 6.50 -5.49
C ARG A 220 -7.91 7.87 -5.26
N TYR A 221 -7.23 8.91 -5.67
CA TYR A 221 -7.69 10.27 -5.50
C TYR A 221 -7.77 10.95 -6.85
N GLU A 222 -8.92 11.55 -7.13
CA GLU A 222 -9.15 12.36 -8.33
C GLU A 222 -9.48 13.79 -7.94
N THR A 223 -8.87 14.75 -8.64
CA THR A 223 -9.19 16.16 -8.45
C THR A 223 -10.23 16.61 -9.46
N VAL A 224 -11.39 17.05 -8.98
CA VAL A 224 -12.48 17.59 -9.79
C VAL A 224 -12.45 19.11 -9.71
N ILE A 225 -12.21 19.78 -10.83
CA ILE A 225 -12.20 21.24 -10.90
C ILE A 225 -13.62 21.73 -11.15
N LEU A 226 -14.17 22.46 -10.20
CA LEU A 226 -15.49 23.04 -10.26
C LEU A 226 -15.39 24.54 -10.58
N THR A 227 -16.16 24.98 -11.56
CA THR A 227 -16.22 26.39 -11.95
C THR A 227 -17.38 27.07 -11.23
N THR A 228 -17.08 27.97 -10.30
CA THR A 228 -18.11 28.70 -9.54
C THR A 228 -18.61 29.94 -10.29
N LYS A 229 -19.80 30.45 -9.91
CA LYS A 229 -20.35 31.70 -10.44
C LYS A 229 -19.38 32.85 -10.23
N GLY A 230 -18.68 32.85 -9.09
CA GLY A 230 -17.68 33.87 -8.79
C GLY A 230 -16.45 33.82 -9.70
N ASP A 231 -16.10 32.65 -10.25
CA ASP A 231 -14.97 32.49 -11.19
C ASP A 231 -15.34 32.98 -12.60
N ARG A 232 -16.64 33.06 -12.95
CA ARG A 232 -17.14 33.49 -14.26
C ARG A 232 -17.32 35.02 -14.37
N GLN A 233 -17.39 35.74 -13.26
CA GLN A 233 -17.69 37.17 -13.23
C GLN A 233 -16.56 37.99 -12.58
N THR A 234 -15.51 38.26 -13.34
CA THR A 234 -14.34 39.02 -12.86
C THR A 234 -14.54 40.56 -12.87
N ASP A 235 -15.63 41.06 -13.48
CA ASP A 235 -15.76 42.50 -13.79
C ASP A 235 -16.56 43.31 -12.74
N ARG A 236 -17.01 42.69 -11.64
CA ARG A 236 -17.77 43.37 -10.57
C ARG A 236 -17.17 43.12 -9.19
N PRO A 237 -17.21 44.13 -8.30
CA PRO A 237 -16.71 43.96 -6.93
C PRO A 237 -17.52 42.90 -6.19
N ILE A 238 -16.82 42.04 -5.43
CA ILE A 238 -17.37 40.89 -4.64
C ILE A 238 -18.51 41.34 -3.70
N THR A 239 -18.48 42.57 -3.23
CA THR A 239 -19.53 43.18 -2.38
C THR A 239 -20.89 43.33 -3.07
N ALA A 240 -20.96 43.28 -4.39
CA ALA A 240 -22.20 43.38 -5.15
C ALA A 240 -23.01 42.08 -5.22
N PHE A 241 -22.44 40.94 -4.78
CA PHE A 241 -23.03 39.60 -4.92
C PHE A 241 -23.42 38.95 -3.58
N GLY A 242 -23.68 39.71 -2.53
CA GLY A 242 -24.20 39.16 -1.28
C GLY A 242 -23.16 38.47 -0.35
N GLY A 243 -21.87 38.64 -0.61
CA GLY A 243 -20.82 38.16 0.31
C GLY A 243 -20.17 36.84 -0.05
N LYS A 244 -19.56 36.15 0.94
CA LYS A 244 -18.66 35.01 0.81
C LYS A 244 -19.29 33.73 0.22
N ALA A 245 -20.62 33.60 0.17
CA ALA A 245 -21.32 32.38 -0.24
C ALA A 245 -21.22 32.05 -1.74
N VAL A 246 -20.93 33.04 -2.61
CA VAL A 246 -20.94 32.90 -4.07
C VAL A 246 -19.88 31.91 -4.61
N PHE A 247 -18.90 31.55 -3.81
CA PHE A 247 -17.83 30.62 -4.18
C PHE A 247 -17.98 29.22 -3.60
N VAL A 248 -19.05 28.98 -2.82
CA VAL A 248 -19.20 27.76 -2.03
C VAL A 248 -20.41 26.93 -2.48
N GLU A 249 -21.47 27.59 -2.97
CA GLU A 249 -22.74 26.93 -3.33
C GLU A 249 -22.59 25.76 -4.31
N GLU A 250 -21.83 25.94 -5.40
CA GLU A 250 -21.68 24.88 -6.39
C GLU A 250 -20.84 23.70 -5.87
N ILE A 251 -19.90 23.98 -4.96
CA ILE A 251 -19.08 22.94 -4.36
C ILE A 251 -19.86 22.19 -3.30
N GLU A 252 -20.67 22.87 -2.47
CA GLU A 252 -21.57 22.23 -1.50
C GLU A 252 -22.64 21.39 -2.22
N GLN A 253 -23.15 21.85 -3.36
CA GLN A 253 -24.07 21.08 -4.18
C GLN A 253 -23.42 19.82 -4.72
N ALA A 254 -22.17 19.91 -5.21
CA ALA A 254 -21.43 18.77 -5.74
C ALA A 254 -21.09 17.73 -4.64
N LEU A 255 -20.94 18.15 -3.37
CA LEU A 255 -20.86 17.25 -2.23
C LEU A 255 -22.21 16.56 -1.96
N THR A 256 -23.29 17.33 -1.99
CA THR A 256 -24.63 16.83 -1.66
C THR A 256 -25.15 15.84 -2.71
N ASP A 257 -24.84 16.05 -3.99
CA ASP A 257 -25.25 15.15 -5.07
C ASP A 257 -24.24 14.01 -5.34
N GLY A 258 -23.16 13.92 -4.55
CA GLY A 258 -22.15 12.85 -4.66
C GLY A 258 -21.22 12.95 -5.86
N THR A 259 -21.19 14.09 -6.56
CA THR A 259 -20.24 14.33 -7.66
C THR A 259 -18.79 14.38 -7.14
N ILE A 260 -18.60 14.84 -5.91
CA ILE A 260 -17.35 14.85 -5.16
C ILE A 260 -17.55 14.32 -3.74
N ASP A 261 -16.50 13.77 -3.14
CA ASP A 261 -16.53 13.22 -1.78
C ASP A 261 -15.97 14.18 -0.74
N ILE A 262 -15.01 15.00 -1.13
CA ILE A 262 -14.33 15.98 -0.28
C ILE A 262 -14.20 17.30 -1.03
N ALA A 263 -14.54 18.41 -0.38
CA ALA A 263 -14.27 19.74 -0.87
C ALA A 263 -13.05 20.36 -0.17
N VAL A 264 -12.16 20.98 -0.91
CA VAL A 264 -11.00 21.69 -0.36
C VAL A 264 -11.19 23.19 -0.46
N HIS A 265 -11.27 23.84 0.70
CA HIS A 265 -11.48 25.29 0.83
C HIS A 265 -10.47 25.95 1.76
N SER A 266 -10.21 27.23 1.49
CA SER A 266 -9.60 28.11 2.50
C SER A 266 -10.64 28.41 3.59
N ALA A 267 -10.33 28.16 4.85
CA ALA A 267 -11.26 28.33 5.97
C ALA A 267 -11.88 29.72 6.08
N LYS A 268 -11.18 30.77 5.62
CA LYS A 268 -11.68 32.16 5.59
C LYS A 268 -12.87 32.35 4.63
N ASP A 269 -13.04 31.47 3.64
CA ASP A 269 -14.05 31.54 2.60
C ASP A 269 -15.28 30.65 2.91
N MET A 270 -15.18 29.83 3.97
CA MET A 270 -16.26 28.96 4.43
C MET A 270 -17.35 29.74 5.18
N PRO A 271 -18.63 29.40 4.94
CA PRO A 271 -19.73 29.89 5.79
C PRO A 271 -19.64 29.29 7.18
N ASN A 272 -20.20 29.98 8.16
CA ASN A 272 -20.38 29.47 9.51
C ASN A 272 -21.81 29.76 10.01
N PRO A 273 -22.65 28.76 10.19
CA PRO A 273 -22.38 27.30 10.04
C PRO A 273 -22.19 26.87 8.58
N CYS A 274 -21.60 25.69 8.35
CA CYS A 274 -21.59 25.01 7.06
C CYS A 274 -23.02 24.64 6.64
N GLY A 275 -23.23 24.37 5.35
CA GLY A 275 -24.53 23.91 4.84
C GLY A 275 -25.04 22.65 5.52
N ASP A 276 -26.36 22.44 5.49
CA ASP A 276 -27.01 21.30 6.14
C ASP A 276 -26.45 19.97 5.58
N GLY A 277 -26.14 19.05 6.49
CA GLY A 277 -25.55 17.76 6.13
C GLY A 277 -24.04 17.78 5.84
N LEU A 278 -23.40 18.95 5.87
CA LEU A 278 -21.96 19.10 5.64
C LEU A 278 -21.21 19.38 6.94
N THR A 279 -19.97 18.93 7.01
CA THR A 279 -19.09 19.15 8.16
C THR A 279 -17.65 19.39 7.74
N ILE A 280 -16.87 20.08 8.58
CA ILE A 280 -15.42 20.20 8.39
C ILE A 280 -14.77 18.92 8.91
N ALA A 281 -14.37 18.03 8.00
CA ALA A 281 -13.78 16.73 8.33
C ALA A 281 -12.33 16.84 8.87
N GLY A 282 -11.61 17.90 8.51
CA GLY A 282 -10.25 18.09 8.98
C GLY A 282 -9.59 19.35 8.44
N THR A 283 -8.39 19.64 8.97
CA THR A 283 -7.53 20.74 8.52
C THR A 283 -6.09 20.27 8.44
N LEU A 284 -5.33 20.83 7.51
CA LEU A 284 -3.88 20.64 7.49
C LEU A 284 -3.23 21.35 8.70
N PRO A 285 -2.00 20.94 9.10
CA PRO A 285 -1.23 21.66 10.09
C PRO A 285 -1.14 23.14 9.73
N ARG A 286 -1.26 24.01 10.74
CA ARG A 286 -1.25 25.45 10.52
C ARG A 286 0.11 25.90 9.98
N ALA A 287 0.11 26.59 8.85
CA ALA A 287 1.30 27.23 8.30
C ALA A 287 1.71 28.47 9.12
N CYS A 288 2.87 29.03 8.79
CA CYS A 288 3.35 30.26 9.40
C CYS A 288 2.30 31.38 9.26
N VAL A 289 2.00 32.05 10.37
CA VAL A 289 0.96 33.09 10.45
C VAL A 289 1.48 34.51 10.23
N GLN A 290 2.76 34.66 9.98
CA GLN A 290 3.39 35.97 9.78
C GLN A 290 2.91 36.61 8.49
N ASP A 291 2.71 37.91 8.54
CA ASP A 291 2.47 38.70 7.34
C ASP A 291 3.76 38.84 6.52
N VAL A 292 3.67 38.79 5.22
CA VAL A 292 4.80 38.91 4.30
C VAL A 292 4.73 40.25 3.58
N LEU A 293 5.85 40.98 3.60
CA LEU A 293 6.03 42.18 2.81
C LEU A 293 6.71 41.82 1.49
N ILE A 294 6.03 42.11 0.39
CA ILE A 294 6.57 41.89 -0.97
C ILE A 294 7.09 43.21 -1.49
N TYR A 295 8.36 43.27 -1.90
CA TYR A 295 9.00 44.46 -2.45
C TYR A 295 9.93 44.09 -3.63
N PRO A 296 10.31 45.08 -4.49
CA PRO A 296 11.15 44.82 -5.65
C PRO A 296 12.50 44.19 -5.27
N LYS A 297 12.95 43.21 -6.04
CA LYS A 297 14.25 42.55 -5.86
C LYS A 297 15.39 43.59 -5.94
N GLY A 298 16.30 43.57 -4.98
CA GLY A 298 17.46 44.46 -4.94
C GLY A 298 17.24 45.78 -4.16
N LYS A 299 16.06 45.97 -3.56
CA LYS A 299 15.85 47.07 -2.59
C LYS A 299 16.05 46.55 -1.17
N GLU A 300 16.82 47.22 -0.38
CA GLU A 300 16.86 47.01 1.07
C GLU A 300 15.83 47.89 1.74
N ILE A 301 15.00 47.32 2.60
CA ILE A 301 14.04 48.06 3.42
C ILE A 301 14.59 48.05 4.86
N THR A 302 15.02 49.22 5.32
CA THR A 302 15.44 49.44 6.69
C THR A 302 14.34 50.14 7.49
N LYS A 303 14.46 50.24 8.81
CA LYS A 303 13.49 50.97 9.66
C LYS A 303 13.36 52.43 9.34
N GLU A 304 14.34 53.00 8.64
CA GLU A 304 14.43 54.41 8.28
C GLU A 304 13.93 54.71 6.85
N THR A 305 13.63 53.65 6.09
CA THR A 305 13.19 53.78 4.69
C THR A 305 11.72 54.17 4.65
N ALA A 306 11.41 55.35 4.17
CA ALA A 306 10.02 55.75 3.87
C ALA A 306 9.50 54.97 2.63
N PHE A 307 8.43 54.21 2.77
CA PHE A 307 7.81 53.47 1.67
C PHE A 307 6.29 53.46 1.79
N THR A 308 5.63 53.28 0.65
CA THR A 308 4.17 53.14 0.60
C THR A 308 3.80 51.65 0.57
N VAL A 309 2.92 51.22 1.47
CA VAL A 309 2.45 49.85 1.55
C VAL A 309 1.06 49.74 0.91
N GLY A 310 0.92 48.89 -0.10
CA GLY A 310 -0.37 48.52 -0.65
C GLY A 310 -0.94 47.30 0.10
N THR A 311 -2.16 47.42 0.61
CA THR A 311 -2.89 46.31 1.23
C THR A 311 -4.37 46.35 1.00
N GLY A 312 -5.00 45.24 0.59
CA GLY A 312 -6.45 45.06 0.54
C GLY A 312 -7.11 44.78 1.90
N SER A 313 -6.32 44.61 2.98
CA SER A 313 -6.83 44.26 4.31
C SER A 313 -7.02 45.49 5.18
N LEU A 314 -8.26 45.78 5.57
CA LEU A 314 -8.59 46.86 6.51
C LEU A 314 -7.85 46.65 7.86
N ARG A 315 -7.75 45.44 8.35
CA ARG A 315 -7.02 45.10 9.58
C ARG A 315 -5.55 45.50 9.47
N ARG A 316 -4.86 45.07 8.40
CA ARG A 316 -3.44 45.41 8.18
C ARG A 316 -3.25 46.92 8.03
N ARG A 317 -4.18 47.59 7.32
CA ARG A 317 -4.14 49.07 7.18
C ARG A 317 -4.17 49.78 8.53
N CYS A 318 -4.91 49.23 9.51
CA CYS A 318 -4.96 49.80 10.85
C CYS A 318 -3.71 49.51 11.68
N GLN A 319 -3.05 48.39 11.43
CA GLN A 319 -1.89 47.91 12.20
C GLN A 319 -0.55 48.49 11.72
N ILE A 320 -0.45 48.94 10.48
CA ILE A 320 0.78 49.47 9.87
C ILE A 320 0.91 51.00 10.07
N ARG A 321 -0.01 51.66 10.77
CA ARG A 321 0.02 53.10 11.10
C ARG A 321 1.05 53.44 12.17
#